data_1db6a0fdf1438550cb8bb214cff61eb5
#
_entry.id   1db6a0fdf1438550cb8bb214cff61eb5
#
_cell.length_a   1.000
_cell.length_b   1.000
_cell.length_c   1.000
_cell.angle_alpha   90.00
_cell.angle_beta   90.00
_cell.angle_gamma   90.00
#
_symmetry.space_group_name_H-M   'P 1'
#
loop_
_entity.id
_entity.type
_entity.pdbx_description
1 polymer ?
#
loop_
_entity_poly.entity_id
_entity_poly.type
_entity_poly.pdbx_seq_one_letter_code
_entity_poly.pdbx_strand_id
1 'polypeptide(L)'
;EEGRLYLPGDEAIMAEQMDCLEKQYDYNATRPHEQERRAALLREMFAQIGENCYIEPPLHANWGGRHVHFGSGVYANFNLTLVDDAHIYVGDCVVFGPNVTVATAGHPIEPGLRRQAMQYNADVRIGSNVSVGAGAVILPGVTIGDDTVIGAGSVVTKDIPAGVVAVGCPCRVLRPIGPQDRETYFRGRKIDVPLE
;
A
#
# COMPACT_ATOMS: atom_id res chain seq x y z
N GLU A 1 9.46 -16.95 2.30
CA GLU A 1 9.87 -17.94 1.26
C GLU A 1 9.48 -17.40 -0.11
N GLU A 2 10.19 -16.36 -0.53
CA GLU A 2 9.90 -15.62 -1.76
C GLU A 2 9.78 -16.54 -2.99
N GLY A 3 8.67 -16.38 -3.70
CA GLY A 3 8.49 -16.90 -5.06
C GLY A 3 8.19 -18.39 -5.18
N ARG A 4 8.03 -19.13 -4.08
CA ARG A 4 7.62 -20.53 -4.14
C ARG A 4 6.10 -20.67 -4.08
N LEU A 5 5.58 -21.67 -4.79
CA LEU A 5 4.18 -22.05 -4.68
C LEU A 5 3.93 -22.75 -3.34
N TYR A 6 2.84 -22.40 -2.67
CA TYR A 6 2.42 -23.02 -1.42
C TYR A 6 0.89 -23.10 -1.33
N LEU A 7 0.39 -23.84 -0.35
CA LEU A 7 -1.03 -23.94 -0.02
C LEU A 7 -1.32 -23.03 1.18
N PRO A 8 -2.17 -22.00 1.03
CA PRO A 8 -2.43 -21.04 2.11
C PRO A 8 -3.37 -21.56 3.20
N GLY A 9 -3.99 -22.70 3.03
CA GLY A 9 -5.05 -23.24 3.90
C GLY A 9 -4.58 -24.14 5.05
N ASP A 10 -3.33 -24.02 5.52
CA ASP A 10 -2.85 -24.74 6.71
C ASP A 10 -3.55 -24.24 7.98
N GLU A 11 -4.01 -25.15 8.86
CA GLU A 11 -4.77 -24.81 10.07
C GLU A 11 -4.00 -23.91 11.05
N ALA A 12 -2.68 -24.11 11.19
CA ALA A 12 -1.86 -23.28 12.06
C ALA A 12 -1.72 -21.85 11.50
N ILE A 13 -1.56 -21.74 10.19
CA ILE A 13 -1.53 -20.45 9.47
C ILE A 13 -2.85 -19.72 9.65
N MET A 14 -3.98 -20.41 9.51
CA MET A 14 -5.31 -19.82 9.66
C MET A 14 -5.58 -19.33 11.09
N ALA A 15 -5.09 -20.03 12.11
CA ALA A 15 -5.24 -19.61 13.49
C ALA A 15 -4.47 -18.30 13.76
N GLU A 16 -3.21 -18.20 13.31
CA GLU A 16 -2.42 -16.97 13.44
C GLU A 16 -3.05 -15.78 12.70
N GLN A 17 -3.61 -16.03 11.52
CA GLN A 17 -4.31 -15.00 10.74
C GLN A 17 -5.53 -14.47 11.48
N MET A 18 -6.30 -15.35 12.14
CA MET A 18 -7.49 -14.94 12.89
C MET A 18 -7.14 -13.96 14.00
N ASP A 19 -6.08 -14.20 14.77
CA ASP A 19 -5.62 -13.27 15.82
C ASP A 19 -5.24 -11.89 15.25
N CYS A 20 -4.68 -11.85 14.05
CA CYS A 20 -4.38 -10.59 13.37
C CYS A 20 -5.65 -9.84 12.93
N LEU A 21 -6.65 -10.57 12.45
CA LEU A 21 -7.92 -10.00 12.00
C LEU A 21 -8.77 -9.46 13.15
N GLU A 22 -8.71 -10.05 14.35
CA GLU A 22 -9.35 -9.50 15.55
C GLU A 22 -8.84 -8.10 15.88
N LYS A 23 -7.52 -7.90 15.84
CA LYS A 23 -6.92 -6.56 16.04
C LYS A 23 -7.37 -5.55 14.98
N GLN A 24 -7.45 -5.98 13.73
CA GLN A 24 -7.97 -5.13 12.64
C GLN A 24 -9.43 -4.76 12.87
N TYR A 25 -10.24 -5.68 13.37
CA TYR A 25 -11.63 -5.39 13.74
C TYR A 25 -11.69 -4.32 14.82
N ASP A 26 -10.90 -4.43 15.88
CA ASP A 26 -10.80 -3.44 16.95
C ASP A 26 -10.38 -2.07 16.43
N TYR A 27 -9.40 -2.03 15.51
CA TYR A 27 -8.97 -0.80 14.85
C TYR A 27 -10.12 -0.14 14.08
N ASN A 28 -10.82 -0.90 13.27
CA ASN A 28 -11.92 -0.41 12.43
C ASN A 28 -13.15 0.01 13.25
N ALA A 29 -13.31 -0.51 14.48
CA ALA A 29 -14.38 -0.14 15.41
C ALA A 29 -14.08 1.13 16.21
N THR A 30 -12.89 1.74 16.06
CA THR A 30 -12.53 2.96 16.77
C THR A 30 -13.35 4.17 16.32
N ARG A 31 -13.64 5.07 17.28
CA ARG A 31 -14.32 6.34 16.97
C ARG A 31 -13.34 7.39 16.46
N PRO A 32 -13.78 8.39 15.68
CA PRO A 32 -12.89 9.41 15.10
C PRO A 32 -12.04 10.19 16.11
N HIS A 33 -12.46 10.33 17.34
CA HIS A 33 -11.72 11.05 18.40
C HIS A 33 -10.72 10.18 19.16
N GLU A 34 -10.70 8.83 18.94
CA GLU A 34 -9.81 7.89 19.62
C GLU A 34 -8.43 7.78 18.92
N GLN A 35 -7.79 8.92 18.63
CA GLN A 35 -6.55 8.97 17.83
C GLN A 35 -5.38 8.22 18.51
N GLU A 36 -5.22 8.37 19.82
CA GLU A 36 -4.17 7.66 20.57
C GLU A 36 -4.36 6.14 20.54
N ARG A 37 -5.63 5.69 20.66
CA ARG A 37 -5.97 4.26 20.55
C ARG A 37 -5.68 3.73 19.16
N ARG A 38 -6.04 4.47 18.10
CA ARG A 38 -5.70 4.11 16.71
C ARG A 38 -4.20 3.94 16.53
N ALA A 39 -3.41 4.91 17.01
CA ALA A 39 -1.96 4.85 16.91
C ALA A 39 -1.36 3.67 17.70
N ALA A 40 -1.92 3.34 18.87
CA ALA A 40 -1.49 2.17 19.65
C ALA A 40 -1.80 0.86 18.91
N LEU A 41 -3.02 0.70 18.40
CA LEU A 41 -3.42 -0.49 17.64
C LEU A 41 -2.59 -0.69 16.37
N LEU A 42 -2.27 0.37 15.63
CA LEU A 42 -1.39 0.26 14.45
C LEU A 42 0.00 -0.24 14.81
N ARG A 43 0.57 0.17 15.96
CA ARG A 43 1.87 -0.34 16.43
C ARG A 43 1.83 -1.82 16.82
N GLU A 44 0.67 -2.32 17.26
CA GLU A 44 0.47 -3.74 17.58
C GLU A 44 0.19 -4.60 16.33
N MET A 45 -0.40 -3.99 15.30
CA MET A 45 -0.80 -4.66 14.07
C MET A 45 0.36 -4.76 13.07
N PHE A 46 1.09 -3.66 12.86
CA PHE A 46 2.10 -3.57 11.80
C PHE A 46 3.45 -4.10 12.28
N ALA A 47 4.18 -4.74 11.36
CA ALA A 47 5.56 -5.17 11.61
C ALA A 47 6.47 -3.99 11.98
N GLN A 48 6.24 -2.83 11.34
CA GLN A 48 6.89 -1.56 11.63
C GLN A 48 5.96 -0.41 11.24
N ILE A 49 5.92 0.63 12.07
CA ILE A 49 5.27 1.89 11.73
C ILE A 49 6.05 3.04 12.37
N GLY A 50 6.40 4.03 11.56
CA GLY A 50 7.09 5.25 12.00
C GLY A 50 6.16 6.22 12.72
N GLU A 51 6.70 7.40 13.02
CA GLU A 51 5.97 8.46 13.71
C GLU A 51 5.03 9.21 12.75
N ASN A 52 3.99 9.86 13.32
CA ASN A 52 3.06 10.73 12.61
C ASN A 52 2.33 10.04 11.44
N CYS A 53 2.11 8.74 11.52
CA CYS A 53 1.30 8.01 10.57
C CYS A 53 -0.19 8.11 10.92
N TYR A 54 -1.02 8.24 9.90
CA TYR A 54 -2.47 8.24 10.04
C TYR A 54 -3.15 7.42 8.94
N ILE A 55 -3.96 6.46 9.35
CA ILE A 55 -4.75 5.63 8.44
C ILE A 55 -6.21 5.83 8.78
N GLU A 56 -7.03 6.26 7.82
CA GLU A 56 -8.47 6.42 8.02
C GLU A 56 -9.16 5.04 7.97
N PRO A 57 -9.92 4.64 9.00
CA PRO A 57 -10.72 3.43 8.93
C PRO A 57 -11.82 3.53 7.85
N PRO A 58 -12.28 2.40 7.29
CA PRO A 58 -11.73 1.07 7.56
C PRO A 58 -10.42 0.81 6.82
N LEU A 59 -9.53 0.07 7.49
CA LEU A 59 -8.35 -0.58 6.92
C LEU A 59 -8.69 -2.05 6.68
N HIS A 60 -8.30 -2.57 5.52
CA HIS A 60 -8.42 -3.99 5.19
C HIS A 60 -7.03 -4.57 4.96
N ALA A 61 -6.64 -5.56 5.74
CA ALA A 61 -5.37 -6.26 5.58
C ALA A 61 -5.59 -7.76 5.77
N ASN A 62 -5.02 -8.56 4.88
CA ASN A 62 -5.23 -10.01 4.87
C ASN A 62 -4.65 -10.68 6.13
N TRP A 63 -3.52 -10.15 6.61
CA TRP A 63 -2.87 -10.52 7.86
C TRP A 63 -2.91 -9.40 8.91
N GLY A 64 -3.96 -8.58 8.87
CA GLY A 64 -4.14 -7.48 9.83
C GLY A 64 -3.00 -6.47 9.86
N GLY A 65 -2.14 -6.42 8.85
CA GLY A 65 -0.96 -5.55 8.80
C GLY A 65 0.35 -6.19 9.32
N ARG A 66 0.33 -7.46 9.70
CA ARG A 66 1.51 -8.16 10.28
C ARG A 66 2.77 -8.09 9.42
N HIS A 67 2.64 -8.00 8.11
CA HIS A 67 3.76 -7.94 7.17
C HIS A 67 3.93 -6.52 6.55
N VAL A 68 3.34 -5.50 7.18
CA VAL A 68 3.39 -4.13 6.71
C VAL A 68 4.46 -3.33 7.44
N HIS A 69 5.28 -2.62 6.68
CA HIS A 69 6.34 -1.74 7.19
C HIS A 69 6.10 -0.33 6.64
N PHE A 70 5.71 0.59 7.50
CA PHE A 70 5.54 1.99 7.15
C PHE A 70 6.66 2.83 7.77
N GLY A 71 7.23 3.75 6.98
CA GLY A 71 8.05 4.85 7.45
C GLY A 71 7.24 5.87 8.24
N SER A 72 7.79 7.05 8.46
CA SER A 72 7.15 8.15 9.18
C SER A 72 6.31 9.03 8.26
N GLY A 73 5.27 9.67 8.80
CA GLY A 73 4.44 10.63 8.07
C GLY A 73 3.56 10.02 6.97
N VAL A 74 3.30 8.73 7.01
CA VAL A 74 2.42 8.06 6.04
C VAL A 74 0.97 8.42 6.33
N TYR A 75 0.28 8.91 5.31
CA TYR A 75 -1.17 9.13 5.35
C TYR A 75 -1.90 8.17 4.42
N ALA A 76 -2.90 7.49 4.93
CA ALA A 76 -3.80 6.69 4.12
C ALA A 76 -5.26 7.08 4.31
N ASN A 77 -5.95 7.30 3.22
CA ASN A 77 -7.39 7.54 3.21
C ASN A 77 -8.15 6.22 3.40
N PHE A 78 -9.45 6.28 3.60
CA PHE A 78 -10.31 5.13 3.90
C PHE A 78 -10.29 4.04 2.83
N ASN A 79 -10.56 2.81 3.25
CA ASN A 79 -10.54 1.61 2.41
C ASN A 79 -9.16 1.32 1.80
N LEU A 80 -8.06 1.65 2.48
CA LEU A 80 -6.77 1.09 2.11
C LEU A 80 -6.84 -0.43 2.27
N THR A 81 -6.52 -1.16 1.20
CA THR A 81 -6.55 -2.62 1.18
C THR A 81 -5.14 -3.16 0.97
N LEU A 82 -4.65 -3.95 1.93
CA LEU A 82 -3.32 -4.54 1.94
C LEU A 82 -3.47 -6.06 1.93
N VAL A 83 -3.16 -6.70 0.80
CA VAL A 83 -3.05 -8.16 0.73
C VAL A 83 -1.63 -8.51 1.16
N ASP A 84 -1.42 -8.51 2.47
CA ASP A 84 -0.11 -8.59 3.13
C ASP A 84 0.31 -10.03 3.46
N ASP A 85 0.17 -10.93 2.48
CA ASP A 85 0.67 -12.32 2.57
C ASP A 85 2.19 -12.42 2.50
N ALA A 86 2.87 -11.42 1.90
CA ALA A 86 4.29 -11.13 2.03
C ALA A 86 4.47 -9.67 2.45
N HIS A 87 5.70 -9.18 2.47
CA HIS A 87 6.02 -7.86 3.03
C HIS A 87 5.62 -6.73 2.08
N ILE A 88 5.02 -5.69 2.66
CA ILE A 88 4.74 -4.40 2.03
C ILE A 88 5.61 -3.36 2.73
N TYR A 89 6.58 -2.81 2.01
CA TYR A 89 7.47 -1.76 2.50
C TYR A 89 7.04 -0.41 1.92
N VAL A 90 6.82 0.56 2.78
CA VAL A 90 6.41 1.93 2.42
C VAL A 90 7.35 2.90 3.10
N GLY A 91 7.97 3.79 2.34
CA GLY A 91 8.87 4.83 2.82
C GLY A 91 8.17 5.94 3.60
N ASP A 92 8.89 7.03 3.84
CA ASP A 92 8.39 8.18 4.59
C ASP A 92 7.47 9.07 3.71
N CYS A 93 6.55 9.78 4.36
CA CYS A 93 5.71 10.80 3.72
C CYS A 93 4.88 10.29 2.51
N VAL A 94 4.52 9.01 2.50
CA VAL A 94 3.68 8.45 1.45
C VAL A 94 2.21 8.79 1.70
N VAL A 95 1.49 9.15 0.62
CA VAL A 95 0.06 9.47 0.67
C VAL A 95 -0.72 8.47 -0.18
N PHE A 96 -1.66 7.75 0.44
CA PHE A 96 -2.61 6.90 -0.26
C PHE A 96 -3.98 7.56 -0.35
N GLY A 97 -4.49 7.70 -1.56
CA GLY A 97 -5.90 8.05 -1.81
C GLY A 97 -6.86 6.95 -1.36
N PRO A 98 -8.17 7.22 -1.34
CA PRO A 98 -9.16 6.22 -0.95
C PRO A 98 -9.21 5.03 -1.91
N ASN A 99 -9.56 3.86 -1.38
CA ASN A 99 -9.73 2.62 -2.15
C ASN A 99 -8.45 2.16 -2.89
N VAL A 100 -7.27 2.48 -2.38
CA VAL A 100 -6.02 1.94 -2.92
C VAL A 100 -5.87 0.50 -2.48
N THR A 101 -5.39 -0.37 -3.40
CA THR A 101 -5.07 -1.77 -3.11
C THR A 101 -3.60 -2.02 -3.38
N VAL A 102 -2.91 -2.63 -2.41
CA VAL A 102 -1.55 -3.15 -2.54
C VAL A 102 -1.58 -4.64 -2.29
N ALA A 103 -1.19 -5.44 -3.28
CA ALA A 103 -1.24 -6.89 -3.19
C ALA A 103 0.16 -7.50 -3.31
N THR A 104 0.48 -8.42 -2.40
CA THR A 104 1.72 -9.21 -2.45
C THR A 104 1.46 -10.65 -2.88
N ALA A 105 0.20 -11.08 -2.94
CA ALA A 105 -0.19 -12.45 -3.28
C ALA A 105 -0.81 -12.57 -4.68
N GLY A 106 -0.58 -13.70 -5.31
CA GLY A 106 -1.19 -14.05 -6.59
C GLY A 106 -1.34 -15.55 -6.77
N HIS A 107 -2.21 -15.94 -7.70
CA HIS A 107 -2.40 -17.33 -8.08
C HIS A 107 -1.81 -17.63 -9.46
N PRO A 108 -1.27 -18.85 -9.68
CA PRO A 108 -0.73 -19.24 -10.98
C PRO A 108 -1.76 -19.16 -12.12
N ILE A 109 -1.29 -18.81 -13.31
CA ILE A 109 -2.15 -18.80 -14.51
C ILE A 109 -2.55 -20.22 -14.92
N GLU A 110 -1.72 -21.22 -14.63
CA GLU A 110 -1.99 -22.62 -14.97
C GLU A 110 -3.24 -23.15 -14.22
N PRO A 111 -4.30 -23.62 -14.93
CA PRO A 111 -5.57 -23.93 -14.30
C PRO A 111 -5.52 -25.14 -13.34
N GLY A 112 -4.60 -26.07 -13.51
CA GLY A 112 -4.42 -27.21 -12.60
C GLY A 112 -3.91 -26.77 -11.22
N LEU A 113 -2.95 -25.85 -11.20
CA LEU A 113 -2.43 -25.25 -9.97
C LEU A 113 -3.48 -24.38 -9.27
N ARG A 114 -4.31 -23.64 -10.01
CA ARG A 114 -5.42 -22.89 -9.41
C ARG A 114 -6.47 -23.79 -8.77
N ARG A 115 -6.81 -24.92 -9.40
CA ARG A 115 -7.72 -25.91 -8.78
C ARG A 115 -7.18 -26.48 -7.47
N GLN A 116 -5.86 -26.51 -7.31
CA GLN A 116 -5.19 -26.91 -6.08
C GLN A 116 -5.06 -25.74 -5.08
N ALA A 117 -5.63 -24.56 -5.39
CA ALA A 117 -5.50 -23.34 -4.59
C ALA A 117 -4.05 -22.89 -4.33
N MET A 118 -3.10 -23.24 -5.23
CA MET A 118 -1.72 -22.81 -5.11
C MET A 118 -1.63 -21.29 -5.20
N GLN A 119 -0.75 -20.71 -4.37
CA GLN A 119 -0.48 -19.29 -4.26
C GLN A 119 1.03 -19.03 -4.32
N TYR A 120 1.41 -17.85 -4.76
CA TYR A 120 2.77 -17.32 -4.64
C TYR A 120 2.72 -15.91 -4.07
N ASN A 121 3.80 -15.49 -3.42
CA ASN A 121 3.93 -14.16 -2.84
C ASN A 121 5.16 -13.47 -3.38
N ALA A 122 5.08 -12.14 -3.50
CA ALA A 122 6.21 -11.27 -3.84
C ALA A 122 6.04 -9.93 -3.13
N ASP A 123 7.11 -9.48 -2.47
CA ASP A 123 7.13 -8.22 -1.73
C ASP A 123 6.79 -7.03 -2.64
N VAL A 124 6.12 -6.03 -2.07
CA VAL A 124 5.92 -4.73 -2.73
C VAL A 124 6.73 -3.67 -1.99
N ARG A 125 7.37 -2.78 -2.75
CA ARG A 125 8.18 -1.68 -2.22
C ARG A 125 7.72 -0.35 -2.79
N ILE A 126 7.38 0.60 -1.91
CA ILE A 126 6.98 1.95 -2.26
C ILE A 126 7.97 2.89 -1.57
N GLY A 127 8.68 3.68 -2.36
CA GLY A 127 9.66 4.65 -1.87
C GLY A 127 9.06 5.77 -1.04
N SER A 128 9.89 6.72 -0.64
CA SER A 128 9.48 7.89 0.14
C SER A 128 8.83 8.96 -0.74
N ASN A 129 7.96 9.78 -0.13
CA ASN A 129 7.29 10.90 -0.79
C ASN A 129 6.49 10.49 -2.05
N VAL A 130 5.93 9.28 -2.04
CA VAL A 130 5.09 8.78 -3.14
C VAL A 130 3.63 9.15 -2.89
N SER A 131 2.96 9.64 -3.93
CA SER A 131 1.51 9.89 -3.91
C SER A 131 0.79 8.86 -4.76
N VAL A 132 -0.08 8.06 -4.14
CA VAL A 132 -0.87 7.02 -4.82
C VAL A 132 -2.31 7.48 -4.93
N GLY A 133 -2.78 7.72 -6.14
CA GLY A 133 -4.12 8.23 -6.43
C GLY A 133 -5.23 7.23 -6.07
N ALA A 134 -6.42 7.78 -5.83
CA ALA A 134 -7.61 7.00 -5.46
C ALA A 134 -7.88 5.83 -6.41
N GLY A 135 -8.20 4.65 -5.84
CA GLY A 135 -8.54 3.45 -6.61
C GLY A 135 -7.38 2.83 -7.40
N ALA A 136 -6.14 3.23 -7.15
CA ALA A 136 -4.99 2.57 -7.76
C ALA A 136 -4.80 1.16 -7.18
N VAL A 137 -4.29 0.24 -8.02
CA VAL A 137 -3.97 -1.14 -7.66
C VAL A 137 -2.50 -1.40 -7.95
N ILE A 138 -1.75 -1.85 -6.94
CA ILE A 138 -0.33 -2.20 -7.06
C ILE A 138 -0.22 -3.72 -6.94
N LEU A 139 0.37 -4.36 -7.97
CA LEU A 139 0.45 -5.82 -8.08
C LEU A 139 1.69 -6.39 -7.37
N PRO A 140 1.70 -7.71 -7.10
CA PRO A 140 2.81 -8.38 -6.43
C PRO A 140 4.17 -8.16 -7.13
N GLY A 141 5.21 -7.96 -6.33
CA GLY A 141 6.58 -7.81 -6.80
C GLY A 141 6.95 -6.44 -7.34
N VAL A 142 6.03 -5.46 -7.31
CA VAL A 142 6.28 -4.12 -7.84
C VAL A 142 7.12 -3.27 -6.89
N THR A 143 8.07 -2.54 -7.46
CA THR A 143 8.81 -1.46 -6.79
C THR A 143 8.42 -0.11 -7.40
N ILE A 144 8.05 0.88 -6.56
CA ILE A 144 7.81 2.27 -6.95
C ILE A 144 8.90 3.13 -6.31
N GLY A 145 9.65 3.87 -7.12
CA GLY A 145 10.72 4.75 -6.66
C GLY A 145 10.21 6.00 -5.97
N ASP A 146 11.12 6.66 -5.23
CA ASP A 146 10.85 7.88 -4.45
C ASP A 146 10.28 9.02 -5.32
N ASP A 147 9.63 10.00 -4.68
CA ASP A 147 9.13 11.22 -5.32
C ASP A 147 8.19 10.96 -6.52
N THR A 148 7.47 9.85 -6.53
CA THR A 148 6.64 9.42 -7.66
C THR A 148 5.16 9.66 -7.41
N VAL A 149 4.43 10.03 -8.45
CA VAL A 149 2.97 10.18 -8.43
C VAL A 149 2.34 9.08 -9.29
N ILE A 150 1.51 8.25 -8.67
CA ILE A 150 0.66 7.27 -9.33
C ILE A 150 -0.74 7.86 -9.48
N GLY A 151 -1.21 8.02 -10.71
CA GLY A 151 -2.54 8.60 -10.97
C GLY A 151 -3.69 7.71 -10.50
N ALA A 152 -4.84 8.33 -10.22
CA ALA A 152 -6.04 7.62 -9.78
C ALA A 152 -6.49 6.54 -10.79
N GLY A 153 -6.98 5.40 -10.29
CA GLY A 153 -7.44 4.28 -11.09
C GLY A 153 -6.34 3.53 -11.86
N SER A 154 -5.07 3.78 -11.56
CA SER A 154 -3.95 3.10 -12.22
C SER A 154 -3.80 1.66 -11.74
N VAL A 155 -3.39 0.76 -12.65
CA VAL A 155 -3.01 -0.62 -12.30
C VAL A 155 -1.51 -0.79 -12.55
N VAL A 156 -0.73 -0.77 -11.47
CA VAL A 156 0.73 -0.85 -11.52
C VAL A 156 1.15 -2.31 -11.60
N THR A 157 1.60 -2.72 -12.79
CA THR A 157 1.96 -4.11 -13.13
C THR A 157 3.45 -4.34 -13.28
N LYS A 158 4.27 -3.29 -13.17
CA LYS A 158 5.73 -3.30 -13.32
C LYS A 158 6.31 -2.17 -12.49
N ASP A 159 7.61 -2.26 -12.22
CA ASP A 159 8.33 -1.23 -11.50
C ASP A 159 8.19 0.14 -12.15
N ILE A 160 8.10 1.17 -11.29
CA ILE A 160 8.03 2.57 -11.68
C ILE A 160 9.26 3.28 -11.11
N PRO A 161 10.05 3.98 -11.95
CA PRO A 161 11.23 4.69 -11.48
C PRO A 161 10.86 5.89 -10.59
N ALA A 162 11.85 6.41 -9.87
CA ALA A 162 11.70 7.59 -9.03
C ALA A 162 11.46 8.88 -9.86
N GLY A 163 10.81 9.88 -9.26
CA GLY A 163 10.69 11.22 -9.81
C GLY A 163 9.80 11.32 -11.05
N VAL A 164 8.76 10.51 -11.14
CA VAL A 164 7.88 10.49 -12.32
C VAL A 164 6.40 10.61 -11.95
N VAL A 165 5.60 11.01 -12.93
CA VAL A 165 4.15 10.82 -12.93
C VAL A 165 3.84 9.62 -13.81
N ALA A 166 3.16 8.60 -13.23
CA ALA A 166 2.76 7.40 -13.94
C ALA A 166 1.25 7.17 -13.80
N VAL A 167 0.58 6.76 -14.88
CA VAL A 167 -0.88 6.66 -14.94
C VAL A 167 -1.36 5.51 -15.82
N GLY A 168 -2.59 5.10 -15.63
CA GLY A 168 -3.33 4.24 -16.56
C GLY A 168 -3.41 2.77 -16.17
N CYS A 169 -4.08 1.98 -17.01
CA CYS A 169 -4.27 0.54 -16.87
C CYS A 169 -3.93 -0.14 -18.20
N PRO A 170 -2.76 -0.80 -18.30
CA PRO A 170 -1.69 -0.90 -17.30
C PRO A 170 -0.98 0.45 -17.11
N CYS A 171 -0.49 0.71 -15.89
CA CYS A 171 0.21 1.94 -15.53
C CYS A 171 1.52 2.10 -16.32
N ARG A 172 1.76 3.32 -16.81
CA ARG A 172 2.99 3.69 -17.55
C ARG A 172 3.46 5.06 -17.12
N VAL A 173 4.77 5.27 -17.18
CA VAL A 173 5.35 6.61 -16.99
C VAL A 173 4.76 7.55 -18.05
N LEU A 174 4.12 8.59 -17.59
CA LEU A 174 3.57 9.66 -18.43
C LEU A 174 4.64 10.70 -18.71
N ARG A 175 5.35 11.15 -17.67
CA ARG A 175 6.43 12.14 -17.75
C ARG A 175 7.29 12.16 -16.48
N PRO A 176 8.52 12.69 -16.54
CA PRO A 176 9.26 13.04 -15.33
C PRO A 176 8.60 14.22 -14.58
N ILE A 177 8.82 14.30 -13.28
CA ILE A 177 8.57 15.50 -12.49
C ILE A 177 9.71 16.47 -12.76
N GLY A 178 9.39 17.74 -13.03
CA GLY A 178 10.37 18.70 -13.50
C GLY A 178 10.14 20.13 -13.01
N PRO A 179 10.89 21.14 -13.54
CA PRO A 179 10.81 22.52 -13.10
C PRO A 179 9.41 23.12 -13.13
N GLN A 180 8.57 22.75 -14.11
CA GLN A 180 7.18 23.20 -14.21
C GLN A 180 6.33 22.86 -12.98
N ASP A 181 6.65 21.76 -12.30
CA ASP A 181 5.92 21.28 -11.13
C ASP A 181 6.30 22.08 -9.86
N ARG A 182 7.34 22.93 -9.95
CA ARG A 182 7.73 23.91 -8.92
C ARG A 182 7.07 25.27 -9.09
N GLU A 183 6.46 25.52 -10.23
CA GLU A 183 5.81 26.80 -10.53
C GLU A 183 4.29 26.71 -10.35
N THR A 184 3.70 25.59 -10.75
CA THR A 184 2.25 25.41 -10.75
C THR A 184 1.86 24.02 -10.22
N TYR A 185 0.70 23.90 -9.54
CA TYR A 185 0.25 22.65 -8.96
C TYR A 185 -0.99 22.05 -9.63
N PHE A 186 -1.97 22.81 -10.04
CA PHE A 186 -3.22 22.30 -10.63
C PHE A 186 -3.81 23.28 -11.65
N ARG A 187 -3.97 22.82 -12.89
CA ARG A 187 -4.55 23.61 -14.00
C ARG A 187 -3.94 25.02 -14.12
N GLY A 188 -2.60 25.10 -13.97
CA GLY A 188 -1.86 26.37 -14.10
C GLY A 188 -1.95 27.31 -12.90
N ARG A 189 -2.49 26.87 -11.75
CA ARG A 189 -2.48 27.65 -10.52
C ARG A 189 -1.05 27.74 -9.99
N LYS A 190 -0.59 28.95 -9.74
CA LYS A 190 0.76 29.18 -9.21
C LYS A 190 0.88 28.71 -7.77
N ILE A 191 2.04 28.15 -7.44
CA ILE A 191 2.40 27.84 -6.05
C ILE A 191 2.67 29.16 -5.34
N ASP A 192 1.97 29.41 -4.23
CA ASP A 192 2.00 30.62 -3.40
C ASP A 192 2.50 30.36 -1.97
N VAL A 193 3.15 29.21 -1.76
CA VAL A 193 3.79 28.82 -0.49
C VAL A 193 5.27 28.55 -0.72
N PRO A 194 6.13 28.71 0.32
CA PRO A 194 7.54 28.34 0.22
C PRO A 194 7.70 26.86 -0.15
N LEU A 195 8.63 26.58 -1.04
CA LEU A 195 9.11 25.22 -1.32
C LEU A 195 10.33 24.94 -0.43
N GLU A 196 10.31 23.83 0.28
CA GLU A 196 11.44 23.32 1.06
C GLU A 196 12.52 22.69 0.17
#